data_821c587a8bd7bbbb54255e8b8a7084c1
#
_entry.id   821c587a8bd7bbbb54255e8b8a7084c1
#
_cell.length_a   1.000
_cell.length_b   1.000
_cell.length_c   1.000
_cell.angle_alpha   90.00
_cell.angle_beta   90.00
_cell.angle_gamma   90.00
#
_symmetry.space_group_name_H-M   'P 1'
#
loop_
_entity.id
_entity.type
_entity.pdbx_description
1 polymer ?
#
loop_
_entity_poly.entity_id
_entity_poly.type
_entity_poly.pdbx_seq_one_letter_code
_entity_poly.pdbx_strand_id
1 'polypeptide(L)'
;MPVECIENFDIKKLTSFKIGGEIKKAYFPVSIEEFVEVVKAEPDIEVFGNLSNTLVSSDGYNGAIIITTKMCNVEFDGNKCYAECGIKGPKLSQLAAGQGLSGFEFMIGFPGSLGGEVFMNASAHGQCISDKLVKVTCYSKDKGVFELNKDEMGFDYRTSRCQKDNILVLGAEFELEPKSIEEIKNKMDENLDFRKKKQPSLALPNCGSVFRNPENNSAGKLLDEVGAKEFSCGGVNVWENHANFIINERAGTSGDVLELMYKMYSAVKTKFGIQLKPEVRYLGNNNLREVELCKILNIK
;
A
#
# COMPACT_ATOMS: atom_id res chain seq x y z
N MET A 1 -7.48 -28.28 4.41
CA MET A 1 -6.39 -28.59 3.43
C MET A 1 -5.19 -27.75 3.88
N PRO A 2 -3.94 -28.15 3.60
CA PRO A 2 -2.81 -27.29 3.96
C PRO A 2 -2.91 -25.96 3.20
N VAL A 3 -2.47 -24.87 3.85
CA VAL A 3 -2.44 -23.54 3.24
C VAL A 3 -1.57 -23.56 2.00
N GLU A 4 -2.03 -22.94 0.92
CA GLU A 4 -1.23 -22.86 -0.31
C GLU A 4 0.11 -22.15 -0.04
N CYS A 5 1.20 -22.85 -0.32
CA CYS A 5 2.58 -22.35 -0.19
C CYS A 5 3.33 -22.61 -1.50
N ILE A 6 3.97 -21.56 -2.03
CA ILE A 6 4.81 -21.64 -3.21
C ILE A 6 6.25 -21.35 -2.79
N GLU A 7 7.15 -22.30 -3.01
CA GLU A 7 8.58 -22.11 -2.81
C GLU A 7 9.22 -21.45 -4.04
N ASN A 8 10.27 -20.67 -3.82
CA ASN A 8 11.01 -19.95 -4.86
C ASN A 8 10.10 -19.12 -5.77
N PHE A 9 9.21 -18.36 -5.12
CA PHE A 9 8.13 -17.62 -5.77
C PHE A 9 8.64 -16.35 -6.45
N ASP A 10 8.48 -16.23 -7.79
CA ASP A 10 8.75 -14.99 -8.54
C ASP A 10 7.69 -13.93 -8.21
N ILE A 11 8.01 -13.01 -7.29
CA ILE A 11 7.09 -11.96 -6.83
C ILE A 11 6.93 -10.81 -7.82
N LYS A 12 7.83 -10.65 -8.78
CA LYS A 12 7.83 -9.56 -9.76
C LYS A 12 6.49 -9.37 -10.47
N LYS A 13 5.78 -10.48 -10.74
CA LYS A 13 4.47 -10.46 -11.41
C LYS A 13 3.37 -9.79 -10.55
N LEU A 14 3.50 -9.85 -9.23
CA LEU A 14 2.50 -9.30 -8.30
C LEU A 14 2.78 -7.85 -7.91
N THR A 15 4.05 -7.42 -7.91
CA THR A 15 4.39 -6.03 -7.53
C THR A 15 3.87 -5.03 -8.55
N SER A 16 3.43 -3.86 -8.08
CA SER A 16 2.98 -2.78 -8.96
C SER A 16 4.14 -2.14 -9.73
N PHE A 17 5.36 -2.14 -9.18
CA PHE A 17 6.57 -1.71 -9.86
C PHE A 17 7.05 -2.67 -10.97
N LYS A 18 6.57 -3.92 -10.97
CA LYS A 18 7.15 -4.98 -11.80
C LYS A 18 8.64 -5.18 -11.56
N ILE A 19 9.06 -4.97 -10.32
CA ILE A 19 10.40 -5.20 -9.79
C ILE A 19 10.28 -6.19 -8.63
N GLY A 20 11.25 -7.08 -8.48
CA GLY A 20 11.35 -8.09 -7.45
C GLY A 20 12.12 -9.29 -7.95
N GLY A 21 12.60 -10.06 -7.00
CA GLY A 21 13.28 -11.35 -7.24
C GLY A 21 12.48 -12.51 -6.66
N GLU A 22 13.17 -13.59 -6.36
CA GLU A 22 12.62 -14.82 -5.82
C GLU A 22 12.39 -14.69 -4.30
N ILE A 23 11.24 -15.14 -3.83
CA ILE A 23 10.90 -15.26 -2.41
C ILE A 23 10.98 -16.72 -2.01
N LYS A 24 11.70 -17.05 -0.94
CA LYS A 24 11.92 -18.43 -0.51
C LYS A 24 10.62 -19.19 -0.27
N LYS A 25 9.64 -18.57 0.40
CA LYS A 25 8.29 -19.13 0.62
C LYS A 25 7.23 -18.03 0.55
N ALA A 26 6.19 -18.23 -0.22
CA ALA A 26 5.03 -17.36 -0.29
C ALA A 26 3.74 -18.15 0.03
N TYR A 27 3.02 -17.71 1.08
CA TYR A 27 1.77 -18.30 1.53
C TYR A 27 0.58 -17.46 1.07
N PHE A 28 -0.51 -18.13 0.69
CA PHE A 28 -1.73 -17.51 0.18
C PHE A 28 -2.97 -17.99 0.95
N PRO A 29 -3.16 -17.57 2.23
CA PRO A 29 -4.32 -17.97 3.00
C PRO A 29 -5.62 -17.46 2.38
N VAL A 30 -6.69 -18.24 2.54
CA VAL A 30 -8.05 -17.89 2.09
C VAL A 30 -8.98 -17.54 3.24
N SER A 31 -8.55 -17.74 4.49
CA SER A 31 -9.32 -17.41 5.70
C SER A 31 -8.43 -16.93 6.84
N ILE A 32 -9.06 -16.39 7.89
CA ILE A 32 -8.38 -15.97 9.13
C ILE A 32 -7.73 -17.17 9.82
N GLU A 33 -8.37 -18.32 9.82
CA GLU A 33 -7.84 -19.55 10.43
C GLU A 33 -6.55 -20.00 9.74
N GLU A 34 -6.54 -20.04 8.40
CA GLU A 34 -5.34 -20.37 7.62
C GLU A 34 -4.22 -19.33 7.84
N PHE A 35 -4.57 -18.04 7.89
CA PHE A 35 -3.61 -16.99 8.21
C PHE A 35 -2.96 -17.22 9.58
N VAL A 36 -3.76 -17.51 10.60
CA VAL A 36 -3.29 -17.77 11.97
C VAL A 36 -2.41 -19.03 12.04
N GLU A 37 -2.75 -20.08 11.28
CA GLU A 37 -1.93 -21.27 11.15
C GLU A 37 -0.52 -20.93 10.64
N VAL A 38 -0.44 -20.15 9.55
CA VAL A 38 0.84 -19.75 8.95
C VAL A 38 1.68 -18.87 9.88
N VAL A 39 1.11 -17.84 10.49
CA VAL A 39 1.89 -16.95 11.37
C VAL A 39 2.39 -17.62 12.65
N LYS A 40 1.74 -18.72 13.09
CA LYS A 40 2.22 -19.55 14.18
C LYS A 40 3.36 -20.47 13.77
N ALA A 41 3.33 -20.97 12.54
CA ALA A 41 4.35 -21.85 11.98
C ALA A 41 5.63 -21.10 11.57
N GLU A 42 5.50 -19.85 11.10
CA GLU A 42 6.58 -19.00 10.61
C GLU A 42 6.59 -17.66 11.41
N PRO A 43 7.21 -17.62 12.61
CA PRO A 43 7.08 -16.48 13.52
C PRO A 43 7.64 -15.15 13.01
N ASP A 44 8.57 -15.16 12.04
CA ASP A 44 9.21 -13.98 11.47
C ASP A 44 8.69 -13.65 10.05
N ILE A 45 7.47 -14.13 9.75
CA ILE A 45 6.86 -13.94 8.43
C ILE A 45 6.43 -12.48 8.22
N GLU A 46 6.75 -11.97 7.03
CA GLU A 46 6.28 -10.66 6.59
C GLU A 46 4.91 -10.77 5.91
N VAL A 47 4.02 -9.81 6.14
CA VAL A 47 2.64 -9.84 5.63
C VAL A 47 2.39 -8.70 4.66
N PHE A 48 1.88 -9.04 3.48
CA PHE A 48 1.57 -8.11 2.41
C PHE A 48 0.15 -8.30 1.87
N GLY A 49 -0.44 -7.19 1.43
CA GLY A 49 -1.64 -7.20 0.61
C GLY A 49 -1.28 -7.23 -0.89
N ASN A 50 -1.74 -6.24 -1.64
CA ASN A 50 -1.56 -6.17 -3.10
C ASN A 50 -0.18 -5.62 -3.56
N LEU A 51 0.80 -5.47 -2.68
CA LEU A 51 2.17 -5.01 -2.97
C LEU A 51 2.24 -3.68 -3.77
N SER A 52 1.23 -2.83 -3.64
CA SER A 52 1.12 -1.59 -4.41
C SER A 52 1.95 -0.43 -3.85
N ASN A 53 2.48 -0.58 -2.63
CA ASN A 53 3.35 0.40 -1.96
C ASN A 53 4.65 -0.27 -1.44
N THR A 54 5.08 -1.36 -2.10
CA THR A 54 6.24 -2.13 -1.68
C THR A 54 7.21 -2.30 -2.84
N LEU A 55 8.46 -1.89 -2.61
CA LEU A 55 9.59 -2.21 -3.45
C LEU A 55 10.22 -3.51 -2.94
N VAL A 56 10.24 -4.54 -3.77
CA VAL A 56 10.88 -5.80 -3.42
C VAL A 56 12.24 -5.87 -4.11
N SER A 57 13.27 -6.29 -3.36
CA SER A 57 14.63 -6.45 -3.89
C SER A 57 14.65 -7.31 -5.14
N SER A 58 15.40 -6.87 -6.15
CA SER A 58 15.66 -7.67 -7.36
C SER A 58 16.47 -8.92 -7.06
N ASP A 59 17.23 -8.93 -5.96
CA ASP A 59 17.97 -10.10 -5.46
C ASP A 59 17.09 -11.03 -4.59
N GLY A 60 15.80 -10.71 -4.50
CA GLY A 60 14.81 -11.50 -3.77
C GLY A 60 14.83 -11.32 -2.26
N TYR A 61 14.15 -12.25 -1.58
CA TYR A 61 14.04 -12.28 -0.13
C TYR A 61 14.16 -13.71 0.41
N ASN A 62 15.20 -13.95 1.22
CA ASN A 62 15.44 -15.27 1.82
C ASN A 62 14.63 -15.47 3.12
N GLY A 63 13.32 -15.34 3.01
CA GLY A 63 12.38 -15.50 4.11
C GLY A 63 11.02 -15.96 3.62
N ALA A 64 10.06 -16.04 4.55
CA ALA A 64 8.67 -16.36 4.25
C ALA A 64 7.81 -15.08 4.22
N ILE A 65 6.83 -15.06 3.33
CA ILE A 65 5.82 -13.99 3.27
C ILE A 65 4.40 -14.57 3.22
N ILE A 66 3.44 -13.81 3.72
CA ILE A 66 2.02 -14.00 3.44
C ILE A 66 1.56 -12.95 2.44
N ILE A 67 0.79 -13.37 1.43
CA ILE A 67 0.06 -12.49 0.51
C ILE A 67 -1.43 -12.71 0.75
N THR A 68 -2.10 -11.72 1.32
CA THR A 68 -3.49 -11.83 1.80
C THR A 68 -4.55 -11.67 0.72
N THR A 69 -4.18 -11.54 -0.55
CA THR A 69 -5.10 -11.21 -1.67
C THR A 69 -6.22 -12.20 -1.91
N LYS A 70 -6.16 -13.41 -1.31
CA LYS A 70 -7.24 -14.41 -1.35
C LYS A 70 -8.23 -14.27 -0.20
N MET A 71 -7.90 -13.55 0.88
CA MET A 71 -8.80 -13.21 1.98
C MET A 71 -9.65 -12.00 1.57
N CYS A 72 -10.71 -12.22 0.81
CA CYS A 72 -11.47 -11.16 0.14
C CYS A 72 -13.00 -11.27 0.32
N ASN A 73 -13.45 -11.95 1.38
CA ASN A 73 -14.86 -12.01 1.73
C ASN A 73 -15.39 -10.62 2.09
N VAL A 74 -16.64 -10.34 1.68
CA VAL A 74 -17.34 -9.08 1.96
C VAL A 74 -18.79 -9.39 2.30
N GLU A 75 -19.26 -8.86 3.42
CA GLU A 75 -20.62 -9.04 3.92
C GLU A 75 -21.27 -7.68 4.16
N PHE A 76 -22.56 -7.58 3.80
CA PHE A 76 -23.39 -6.40 4.05
C PHE A 76 -24.58 -6.77 4.92
N ASP A 77 -24.83 -5.96 5.95
CA ASP A 77 -26.04 -6.03 6.81
C ASP A 77 -26.58 -4.61 7.01
N GLY A 78 -27.66 -4.30 6.29
CA GLY A 78 -28.18 -2.94 6.24
C GLY A 78 -27.13 -1.96 5.69
N ASN A 79 -26.75 -0.97 6.49
CA ASN A 79 -25.70 0.00 6.16
C ASN A 79 -24.31 -0.39 6.66
N LYS A 80 -24.16 -1.54 7.29
CA LYS A 80 -22.88 -2.07 7.73
C LYS A 80 -22.22 -2.92 6.64
N CYS A 81 -20.90 -2.82 6.57
CA CYS A 81 -20.06 -3.58 5.66
C CYS A 81 -18.89 -4.15 6.44
N TYR A 82 -18.77 -5.48 6.50
CA TYR A 82 -17.54 -6.16 6.88
C TYR A 82 -16.78 -6.58 5.63
N ALA A 83 -15.46 -6.39 5.65
CA ALA A 83 -14.61 -6.81 4.55
C ALA A 83 -13.26 -7.33 5.06
N GLU A 84 -12.78 -8.43 4.47
CA GLU A 84 -11.47 -8.99 4.77
C GLU A 84 -10.34 -8.19 4.13
N CYS A 85 -9.13 -8.29 4.72
CA CYS A 85 -7.98 -7.45 4.42
C CYS A 85 -7.44 -7.55 2.98
N GLY A 86 -7.69 -8.64 2.28
CA GLY A 86 -7.20 -8.88 0.91
C GLY A 86 -8.05 -8.27 -0.18
N ILE A 87 -9.30 -7.84 0.10
CA ILE A 87 -10.15 -7.22 -0.91
C ILE A 87 -9.51 -5.95 -1.46
N LYS A 88 -9.55 -5.75 -2.78
CA LYS A 88 -9.04 -4.54 -3.42
C LYS A 88 -10.00 -3.36 -3.22
N GLY A 89 -9.48 -2.17 -2.91
CA GLY A 89 -10.26 -0.95 -2.71
C GLY A 89 -11.27 -0.67 -3.82
N PRO A 90 -10.91 -0.70 -5.12
CA PRO A 90 -11.86 -0.51 -6.22
C PRO A 90 -12.98 -1.55 -6.24
N LYS A 91 -12.69 -2.81 -5.90
CA LYS A 91 -13.70 -3.86 -5.85
C LYS A 91 -14.69 -3.64 -4.70
N LEU A 92 -14.18 -3.28 -3.52
CA LEU A 92 -15.01 -2.97 -2.35
C LEU A 92 -15.91 -1.74 -2.62
N SER A 93 -15.35 -0.68 -3.22
CA SER A 93 -16.08 0.51 -3.65
C SER A 93 -17.25 0.15 -4.62
N GLN A 94 -17.00 -0.70 -5.62
CA GLN A 94 -18.02 -1.15 -6.56
C GLN A 94 -19.10 -2.01 -5.89
N LEU A 95 -18.73 -2.89 -4.96
CA LEU A 95 -19.69 -3.72 -4.23
C LEU A 95 -20.63 -2.85 -3.37
N ALA A 96 -20.08 -1.89 -2.62
CA ALA A 96 -20.86 -0.95 -1.81
C ALA A 96 -21.80 -0.09 -2.68
N ALA A 97 -21.30 0.43 -3.81
CA ALA A 97 -22.12 1.16 -4.78
C ALA A 97 -23.28 0.34 -5.31
N GLY A 98 -23.07 -0.96 -5.56
CA GLY A 98 -24.13 -1.89 -5.98
C GLY A 98 -25.22 -2.09 -4.93
N GLN A 99 -24.92 -1.89 -3.64
CA GLN A 99 -25.87 -1.90 -2.52
C GLN A 99 -26.50 -0.53 -2.24
N GLY A 100 -26.16 0.52 -3.00
CA GLY A 100 -26.62 1.88 -2.72
C GLY A 100 -25.98 2.46 -1.44
N LEU A 101 -24.74 2.08 -1.12
CA LEU A 101 -24.01 2.49 0.07
C LEU A 101 -22.81 3.36 -0.30
N SER A 102 -22.82 4.61 0.16
CA SER A 102 -21.82 5.65 -0.04
C SER A 102 -20.80 5.66 1.09
N GLY A 103 -19.56 6.02 0.78
CA GLY A 103 -18.46 6.18 1.73
C GLY A 103 -17.15 5.60 1.24
N PHE A 104 -17.16 4.83 0.13
CA PHE A 104 -15.98 4.20 -0.46
C PHE A 104 -15.60 4.72 -1.85
N GLU A 105 -16.24 5.78 -2.34
CA GLU A 105 -16.03 6.33 -3.68
C GLU A 105 -14.59 6.79 -3.91
N PHE A 106 -13.92 7.23 -2.85
CA PHE A 106 -12.53 7.69 -2.89
C PHE A 106 -11.53 6.55 -3.19
N MET A 107 -11.92 5.29 -2.90
CA MET A 107 -11.05 4.11 -3.08
C MET A 107 -11.08 3.55 -4.50
N ILE A 108 -11.99 4.03 -5.39
CA ILE A 108 -12.18 3.48 -6.73
C ILE A 108 -10.91 3.48 -7.59
N GLY A 109 -9.96 4.36 -7.32
CA GLY A 109 -8.68 4.45 -7.99
C GLY A 109 -7.50 3.85 -7.24
N PHE A 110 -7.70 3.22 -6.09
CA PHE A 110 -6.60 2.70 -5.27
C PHE A 110 -6.07 1.37 -5.82
N PRO A 111 -4.76 1.20 -5.95
CA PRO A 111 -4.19 -0.09 -6.34
C PRO A 111 -4.03 -1.05 -5.16
N GLY A 112 -4.33 -0.61 -3.93
CA GLY A 112 -4.12 -1.35 -2.68
C GLY A 112 -5.18 -2.40 -2.37
N SER A 113 -4.95 -3.10 -1.26
CA SER A 113 -5.94 -3.95 -0.59
C SER A 113 -6.32 -3.33 0.75
N LEU A 114 -7.52 -3.64 1.24
CA LEU A 114 -8.11 -3.07 2.46
C LEU A 114 -7.16 -3.09 3.66
N GLY A 115 -6.47 -4.22 3.89
CA GLY A 115 -5.53 -4.32 5.01
C GLY A 115 -4.41 -3.28 4.94
N GLY A 116 -3.84 -3.06 3.74
CA GLY A 116 -2.84 -2.02 3.51
C GLY A 116 -3.43 -0.60 3.63
N GLU A 117 -4.67 -0.41 3.17
CA GLU A 117 -5.37 0.88 3.25
C GLU A 117 -5.70 1.26 4.71
N VAL A 118 -6.16 0.31 5.53
CA VAL A 118 -6.36 0.50 6.98
C VAL A 118 -5.03 0.75 7.70
N PHE A 119 -4.01 -0.05 7.41
CA PHE A 119 -2.67 0.08 7.98
C PHE A 119 -2.08 1.49 7.76
N MET A 120 -2.29 2.07 6.58
CA MET A 120 -1.77 3.38 6.17
C MET A 120 -2.74 4.54 6.45
N ASN A 121 -3.95 4.30 6.94
CA ASN A 121 -5.04 5.29 6.92
C ASN A 121 -5.11 5.97 5.55
N ALA A 122 -5.29 5.16 4.51
CA ALA A 122 -5.25 5.63 3.13
C ALA A 122 -6.31 6.70 2.87
N SER A 123 -5.91 7.74 2.13
CA SER A 123 -6.78 8.90 1.89
C SER A 123 -6.64 9.44 0.47
N ALA A 124 -7.74 9.89 -0.10
CA ALA A 124 -7.82 10.65 -1.35
C ALA A 124 -9.10 11.48 -1.40
N HIS A 125 -9.11 12.53 -2.21
CA HIS A 125 -10.31 13.35 -2.46
C HIS A 125 -10.96 13.92 -1.19
N GLY A 126 -10.16 14.21 -0.14
CA GLY A 126 -10.65 14.74 1.15
C GLY A 126 -11.29 13.69 2.06
N GLN A 127 -11.25 12.42 1.72
CA GLN A 127 -11.76 11.30 2.52
C GLN A 127 -10.63 10.34 2.90
N CYS A 128 -10.79 9.60 4.00
CA CYS A 128 -9.85 8.57 4.44
C CYS A 128 -10.61 7.31 4.91
N ILE A 129 -9.89 6.19 4.97
CA ILE A 129 -10.47 4.89 5.35
C ILE A 129 -11.09 4.93 6.74
N SER A 130 -10.54 5.73 7.67
CA SER A 130 -11.05 5.88 9.02
C SER A 130 -12.37 6.65 9.11
N ASP A 131 -12.83 7.36 8.07
CA ASP A 131 -14.04 8.18 8.16
C ASP A 131 -15.28 7.34 8.46
N LYS A 132 -15.40 6.19 7.79
CA LYS A 132 -16.54 5.25 7.92
C LYS A 132 -16.23 3.99 8.73
N LEU A 133 -15.00 3.87 9.25
CA LEU A 133 -14.56 2.70 9.99
C LEU A 133 -15.19 2.65 11.37
N VAL A 134 -15.66 1.47 11.77
CA VAL A 134 -16.24 1.15 13.08
C VAL A 134 -15.20 0.42 13.92
N LYS A 135 -14.70 -0.72 13.42
CA LYS A 135 -13.71 -1.56 14.09
C LYS A 135 -12.84 -2.32 13.10
N VAL A 136 -11.71 -2.81 13.57
CA VAL A 136 -10.74 -3.59 12.81
C VAL A 136 -10.53 -4.94 13.48
N THR A 137 -10.65 -6.02 12.73
CA THR A 137 -10.22 -7.36 13.15
C THR A 137 -8.72 -7.44 12.94
N CYS A 138 -7.99 -7.72 14.00
CA CYS A 138 -6.53 -7.66 14.08
C CYS A 138 -5.94 -9.00 14.53
N TYR A 139 -4.64 -9.17 14.29
CA TYR A 139 -3.84 -10.22 14.89
C TYR A 139 -2.54 -9.62 15.47
N SER A 140 -2.14 -10.11 16.65
CA SER A 140 -0.79 -9.94 17.17
C SER A 140 -0.28 -11.24 17.79
N LYS A 141 1.05 -11.39 17.91
CA LYS A 141 1.66 -12.61 18.49
C LYS A 141 1.18 -12.84 19.92
N ASP A 142 0.99 -11.77 20.70
CA ASP A 142 0.66 -11.87 22.13
C ASP A 142 -0.83 -12.12 22.39
N LYS A 143 -1.72 -11.58 21.53
CA LYS A 143 -3.18 -11.62 21.75
C LYS A 143 -3.90 -12.62 20.86
N GLY A 144 -3.26 -13.11 19.80
CA GLY A 144 -3.96 -13.84 18.74
C GLY A 144 -4.86 -12.92 17.93
N VAL A 145 -6.05 -13.37 17.58
CA VAL A 145 -7.07 -12.55 16.89
C VAL A 145 -7.85 -11.74 17.92
N PHE A 146 -7.99 -10.44 17.67
CA PHE A 146 -8.73 -9.49 18.53
C PHE A 146 -9.26 -8.31 17.70
N GLU A 147 -10.13 -7.50 18.30
CA GLU A 147 -10.70 -6.34 17.66
C GLU A 147 -10.18 -5.04 18.29
N LEU A 148 -10.05 -3.99 17.48
CA LEU A 148 -9.81 -2.60 17.90
C LEU A 148 -10.92 -1.73 17.32
N ASN A 149 -11.51 -0.89 18.18
CA ASN A 149 -12.43 0.14 17.73
C ASN A 149 -11.67 1.28 17.02
N LYS A 150 -12.37 2.09 16.22
CA LYS A 150 -11.81 3.24 15.50
C LYS A 150 -10.90 4.11 16.40
N ASP A 151 -11.35 4.46 17.60
CA ASP A 151 -10.63 5.35 18.50
C ASP A 151 -9.32 4.73 19.02
N GLU A 152 -9.26 3.40 19.13
CA GLU A 152 -8.08 2.66 19.57
C GLU A 152 -7.02 2.53 18.46
N MET A 153 -7.43 2.76 17.21
CA MET A 153 -6.54 2.65 16.04
C MET A 153 -5.53 3.80 15.94
N GLY A 154 -5.74 4.93 16.64
CA GLY A 154 -4.82 6.06 16.66
C GLY A 154 -4.47 6.57 15.26
N PHE A 155 -5.47 6.68 14.40
CA PHE A 155 -5.31 7.13 13.02
C PHE A 155 -4.82 8.57 12.93
N ASP A 156 -3.87 8.79 12.04
CA ASP A 156 -3.38 10.10 11.63
C ASP A 156 -2.92 10.03 10.16
N TYR A 157 -2.38 11.11 9.60
CA TYR A 157 -1.90 11.14 8.23
C TYR A 157 -0.88 10.04 7.95
N ARG A 158 -1.25 9.09 7.06
CA ARG A 158 -0.41 7.93 6.67
C ARG A 158 0.06 7.09 7.85
N THR A 159 -0.70 7.00 8.93
CA THR A 159 -0.33 6.21 10.10
C THR A 159 -1.55 5.61 10.81
N SER A 160 -1.33 4.51 11.48
CA SER A 160 -2.24 3.85 12.40
C SER A 160 -1.44 3.18 13.53
N ARG A 161 -2.12 2.77 14.59
CA ARG A 161 -1.56 1.96 15.67
C ARG A 161 -0.92 0.66 15.16
N CYS A 162 -1.47 0.07 14.10
CA CYS A 162 -0.92 -1.16 13.51
C CYS A 162 0.54 -1.02 13.09
N GLN A 163 0.96 0.17 12.62
CA GLN A 163 2.35 0.43 12.25
C GLN A 163 3.30 0.51 13.46
N LYS A 164 2.79 0.94 14.62
CA LYS A 164 3.60 1.15 15.84
C LYS A 164 3.74 -0.12 16.65
N ASP A 165 2.67 -0.90 16.75
CA ASP A 165 2.55 -2.03 17.65
C ASP A 165 2.71 -3.40 16.94
N ASN A 166 3.13 -3.41 15.66
CA ASN A 166 3.26 -4.62 14.81
C ASN A 166 1.98 -5.46 14.79
N ILE A 167 0.83 -4.79 14.66
CA ILE A 167 -0.48 -5.43 14.56
C ILE A 167 -0.81 -5.68 13.09
N LEU A 168 -1.25 -6.88 12.78
CA LEU A 168 -1.68 -7.28 11.44
C LEU A 168 -3.19 -7.06 11.30
N VAL A 169 -3.61 -6.46 10.18
CA VAL A 169 -5.02 -6.23 9.85
C VAL A 169 -5.56 -7.45 9.12
N LEU A 170 -6.63 -8.05 9.62
CA LEU A 170 -7.31 -9.21 9.03
C LEU A 170 -8.62 -8.84 8.33
N GLY A 171 -9.30 -7.82 8.80
CA GLY A 171 -10.55 -7.31 8.23
C GLY A 171 -10.99 -6.03 8.93
N ALA A 172 -12.05 -5.40 8.43
CA ALA A 172 -12.61 -4.20 9.04
C ALA A 172 -14.13 -4.11 8.82
N GLU A 173 -14.82 -3.52 9.80
CA GLU A 173 -16.25 -3.18 9.74
C GLU A 173 -16.39 -1.68 9.54
N PHE A 174 -17.32 -1.31 8.66
CA PHE A 174 -17.65 0.07 8.31
C PHE A 174 -19.14 0.33 8.46
N GLU A 175 -19.51 1.56 8.73
CA GLU A 175 -20.87 2.05 8.67
C GLU A 175 -20.98 3.08 7.54
N LEU A 176 -21.73 2.71 6.49
CA LEU A 176 -21.86 3.45 5.25
C LEU A 176 -23.19 4.22 5.21
N GLU A 177 -23.33 5.15 4.28
CA GLU A 177 -24.52 5.98 4.13
C GLU A 177 -25.38 5.53 2.94
N PRO A 178 -26.67 5.26 3.11
CA PRO A 178 -27.56 4.99 1.98
C PRO A 178 -27.62 6.21 1.04
N LYS A 179 -27.38 5.98 -0.26
CA LYS A 179 -27.52 6.98 -1.33
C LYS A 179 -27.98 6.32 -2.63
N SER A 180 -28.41 7.13 -3.59
CA SER A 180 -28.72 6.58 -4.91
C SER A 180 -27.46 6.03 -5.59
N ILE A 181 -27.61 4.90 -6.27
CA ILE A 181 -26.51 4.26 -7.02
C ILE A 181 -25.93 5.22 -8.06
N GLU A 182 -26.77 6.08 -8.64
CA GLU A 182 -26.36 7.07 -9.64
C GLU A 182 -25.42 8.13 -9.02
N GLU A 183 -25.78 8.70 -7.86
CA GLU A 183 -24.92 9.68 -7.15
C GLU A 183 -23.56 9.06 -6.79
N ILE A 184 -23.55 7.82 -6.27
CA ILE A 184 -22.33 7.11 -5.92
C ILE A 184 -21.46 6.90 -7.16
N LYS A 185 -22.00 6.41 -8.26
CA LYS A 185 -21.27 6.19 -9.51
C LYS A 185 -20.71 7.48 -10.09
N ASN A 186 -21.50 8.55 -10.12
CA ASN A 186 -21.04 9.86 -10.59
C ASN A 186 -19.83 10.34 -9.77
N LYS A 187 -19.85 10.15 -8.44
CA LYS A 187 -18.73 10.50 -7.58
C LYS A 187 -17.49 9.63 -7.83
N MET A 188 -17.68 8.34 -8.06
CA MET A 188 -16.59 7.42 -8.45
C MET A 188 -15.94 7.85 -9.77
N ASP A 189 -16.75 8.22 -10.76
CA ASP A 189 -16.25 8.67 -12.08
C ASP A 189 -15.49 9.99 -11.97
N GLU A 190 -15.96 10.96 -11.18
CA GLU A 190 -15.22 12.19 -10.87
C GLU A 190 -13.85 11.88 -10.26
N ASN A 191 -13.80 10.98 -9.28
CA ASN A 191 -12.56 10.59 -8.60
C ASN A 191 -11.58 9.90 -9.58
N LEU A 192 -12.07 9.01 -10.45
CA LEU A 192 -11.27 8.36 -11.49
C LEU A 192 -10.72 9.37 -12.50
N ASP A 193 -11.53 10.32 -12.94
CA ASP A 193 -11.10 11.34 -13.90
C ASP A 193 -10.06 12.31 -13.31
N PHE A 194 -10.23 12.68 -12.05
CA PHE A 194 -9.21 13.46 -11.34
C PHE A 194 -7.89 12.68 -11.28
N ARG A 195 -7.95 11.38 -10.92
CA ARG A 195 -6.78 10.51 -10.83
C ARG A 195 -6.06 10.40 -12.18
N LYS A 196 -6.79 10.13 -13.27
CA LYS A 196 -6.23 10.01 -14.63
C LYS A 196 -5.47 11.27 -15.07
N LYS A 197 -5.93 12.46 -14.63
CA LYS A 197 -5.28 13.75 -14.94
C LYS A 197 -4.02 14.02 -14.14
N LYS A 198 -3.88 13.43 -12.94
CA LYS A 198 -2.85 13.81 -11.95
C LYS A 198 -1.85 12.71 -11.60
N GLN A 199 -2.17 11.46 -11.92
CA GLN A 199 -1.33 10.32 -11.54
C GLN A 199 -1.06 9.42 -12.74
N PRO A 200 0.05 8.66 -12.72
CA PRO A 200 0.34 7.70 -13.79
C PRO A 200 -0.81 6.69 -13.95
N SER A 201 -1.00 6.24 -15.19
CA SER A 201 -1.89 5.10 -15.44
C SER A 201 -1.47 3.91 -14.58
N LEU A 202 -2.45 3.13 -14.10
CA LEU A 202 -2.18 1.86 -13.38
C LEU A 202 -1.47 0.81 -14.26
N ALA A 203 -1.46 1.00 -15.57
CA ALA A 203 -0.71 0.17 -16.53
C ALA A 203 0.80 0.49 -16.53
N LEU A 204 1.20 1.70 -16.10
CA LEU A 204 2.60 2.07 -15.96
C LEU A 204 3.13 1.54 -14.62
N PRO A 205 4.20 0.72 -14.63
CA PRO A 205 4.75 0.16 -13.41
C PRO A 205 5.28 1.24 -12.46
N ASN A 206 4.63 1.39 -11.30
CA ASN A 206 4.98 2.34 -10.24
C ASN A 206 4.40 1.89 -8.90
N CYS A 207 4.72 2.55 -7.80
CA CYS A 207 4.18 2.25 -6.45
C CYS A 207 3.44 3.44 -5.82
N GLY A 208 2.92 4.35 -6.61
CA GLY A 208 2.31 5.58 -6.10
C GLY A 208 3.34 6.65 -5.74
N SER A 209 2.99 7.54 -4.82
CA SER A 209 3.88 8.58 -4.33
C SER A 209 5.05 8.00 -3.54
N VAL A 210 6.27 8.39 -3.90
CA VAL A 210 7.51 7.85 -3.26
C VAL A 210 7.74 8.45 -1.89
N PHE A 211 7.39 9.74 -1.70
CA PHE A 211 7.57 10.48 -0.45
C PHE A 211 6.25 11.01 0.09
N ARG A 212 6.12 11.04 1.42
CA ARG A 212 5.01 11.70 2.12
C ARG A 212 5.14 13.22 1.99
N ASN A 213 4.01 13.90 1.99
CA ASN A 213 4.05 15.36 2.09
C ASN A 213 4.60 15.76 3.46
N PRO A 214 5.61 16.66 3.52
CA PRO A 214 6.03 17.26 4.77
C PRO A 214 4.96 18.23 5.30
N GLU A 215 5.07 18.55 6.56
CA GLU A 215 4.15 19.50 7.20
C GLU A 215 4.13 20.85 6.46
N ASN A 216 2.94 21.34 6.15
CA ASN A 216 2.69 22.59 5.42
C ASN A 216 3.33 22.69 4.03
N ASN A 217 3.71 21.57 3.41
CA ASN A 217 4.29 21.58 2.06
C ASN A 217 3.90 20.33 1.27
N SER A 218 4.22 20.32 -0.03
CA SER A 218 4.01 19.20 -0.96
C SER A 218 5.35 18.62 -1.39
N ALA A 219 5.54 17.31 -1.18
CA ALA A 219 6.73 16.61 -1.68
C ALA A 219 6.87 16.73 -3.20
N GLY A 220 5.75 16.61 -3.94
CA GLY A 220 5.74 16.78 -5.39
C GLY A 220 6.19 18.17 -5.84
N LYS A 221 5.76 19.24 -5.15
CA LYS A 221 6.18 20.61 -5.43
C LYS A 221 7.68 20.81 -5.16
N LEU A 222 8.17 20.38 -3.99
CA LEU A 222 9.58 20.48 -3.65
C LEU A 222 10.48 19.74 -4.64
N LEU A 223 10.06 18.55 -5.08
CA LEU A 223 10.77 17.75 -6.07
C LEU A 223 10.75 18.40 -7.46
N ASP A 224 9.64 19.02 -7.86
CA ASP A 224 9.55 19.75 -9.12
C ASP A 224 10.49 20.97 -9.13
N GLU A 225 10.56 21.70 -8.03
CA GLU A 225 11.44 22.87 -7.88
C GLU A 225 12.94 22.54 -7.86
N VAL A 226 13.34 21.29 -7.57
CA VAL A 226 14.73 20.82 -7.73
C VAL A 226 15.01 20.19 -9.09
N GLY A 227 14.04 20.21 -10.01
CA GLY A 227 14.16 19.63 -11.34
C GLY A 227 14.15 18.10 -11.35
N ALA A 228 13.53 17.46 -10.36
CA ALA A 228 13.56 16.00 -10.22
C ALA A 228 12.91 15.26 -11.39
N LYS A 229 12.05 15.88 -12.19
CA LYS A 229 11.46 15.28 -13.40
C LYS A 229 12.49 14.86 -14.45
N GLU A 230 13.68 15.46 -14.43
CA GLU A 230 14.80 15.09 -15.29
C GLU A 230 15.68 13.98 -14.69
N PHE A 231 15.33 13.46 -13.51
CA PHE A 231 16.14 12.44 -12.84
C PHE A 231 15.76 11.05 -13.32
N SER A 232 16.79 10.26 -13.56
CA SER A 232 16.70 8.84 -13.88
C SER A 232 17.85 8.07 -13.25
N CYS A 233 17.69 6.75 -13.11
CA CYS A 233 18.73 5.82 -12.72
C CYS A 233 18.44 4.46 -13.36
N GLY A 234 19.40 3.90 -14.08
CA GLY A 234 19.23 2.63 -14.78
C GLY A 234 17.94 2.57 -15.62
N GLY A 235 17.04 1.65 -15.29
CA GLY A 235 15.77 1.46 -16.00
C GLY A 235 14.59 2.26 -15.46
N VAL A 236 14.76 3.11 -14.45
CA VAL A 236 13.69 3.90 -13.84
C VAL A 236 13.91 5.40 -14.02
N ASN A 237 12.81 6.15 -14.08
CA ASN A 237 12.82 7.61 -14.19
C ASN A 237 11.68 8.22 -13.34
N VAL A 238 11.84 9.48 -12.98
CA VAL A 238 10.75 10.27 -12.40
C VAL A 238 9.74 10.58 -13.51
N TRP A 239 8.44 10.45 -13.19
CA TRP A 239 7.39 10.70 -14.15
C TRP A 239 7.29 12.18 -14.55
N GLU A 240 7.21 12.45 -15.84
CA GLU A 240 7.23 13.80 -16.39
C GLU A 240 6.11 14.73 -15.89
N ASN A 241 4.91 14.15 -15.58
CA ASN A 241 3.76 14.94 -15.13
C ASN A 241 3.65 15.09 -13.61
N HIS A 242 4.42 14.33 -12.80
CA HIS A 242 4.40 14.46 -11.35
C HIS A 242 5.71 13.99 -10.69
N ALA A 243 6.47 14.93 -10.16
CA ALA A 243 7.83 14.69 -9.64
C ALA A 243 7.93 13.71 -8.44
N ASN A 244 6.82 13.34 -7.81
CA ASN A 244 6.81 12.37 -6.68
C ASN A 244 6.43 10.94 -7.10
N PHE A 245 6.51 10.62 -8.41
CA PHE A 245 6.28 9.28 -8.94
C PHE A 245 7.51 8.79 -9.70
N ILE A 246 7.92 7.56 -9.43
CA ILE A 246 8.96 6.84 -10.18
C ILE A 246 8.28 5.79 -11.06
N ILE A 247 8.66 5.73 -12.32
CA ILE A 247 8.16 4.77 -13.31
C ILE A 247 9.27 3.80 -13.69
N ASN A 248 8.96 2.52 -13.76
CA ASN A 248 9.84 1.49 -14.30
C ASN A 248 9.55 1.28 -15.78
N GLU A 249 10.27 1.98 -16.64
CA GLU A 249 10.05 1.92 -18.10
C GLU A 249 10.91 0.89 -18.81
N ARG A 250 12.11 0.64 -18.30
CA ARG A 250 13.14 -0.14 -19.00
C ARG A 250 13.70 -1.26 -18.14
N ALA A 251 12.81 -2.02 -17.49
CA ALA A 251 13.17 -3.14 -16.65
C ALA A 251 14.24 -2.80 -15.58
N GLY A 252 14.02 -1.68 -14.87
CA GLY A 252 14.88 -1.23 -13.77
C GLY A 252 14.88 -2.21 -12.61
N THR A 253 15.88 -2.06 -11.75
CA THR A 253 16.09 -2.86 -10.54
C THR A 253 15.62 -2.11 -9.29
N SER A 254 15.52 -2.82 -8.17
CA SER A 254 15.26 -2.20 -6.84
C SER A 254 16.38 -1.24 -6.44
N GLY A 255 17.63 -1.56 -6.78
CA GLY A 255 18.77 -0.67 -6.59
C GLY A 255 18.61 0.64 -7.36
N ASP A 256 18.17 0.58 -8.64
CA ASP A 256 17.92 1.79 -9.45
C ASP A 256 16.86 2.70 -8.79
N VAL A 257 15.78 2.11 -8.26
CA VAL A 257 14.73 2.87 -7.55
C VAL A 257 15.28 3.54 -6.30
N LEU A 258 16.02 2.81 -5.46
CA LEU A 258 16.58 3.35 -4.21
C LEU A 258 17.63 4.44 -4.47
N GLU A 259 18.50 4.27 -5.46
CA GLU A 259 19.47 5.31 -5.87
C GLU A 259 18.75 6.56 -6.42
N LEU A 260 17.69 6.39 -7.22
CA LEU A 260 16.90 7.50 -7.70
C LEU A 260 16.18 8.22 -6.54
N MET A 261 15.59 7.48 -5.60
CA MET A 261 15.00 8.05 -4.38
C MET A 261 16.03 8.83 -3.56
N TYR A 262 17.24 8.29 -3.41
CA TYR A 262 18.34 8.97 -2.71
C TYR A 262 18.75 10.28 -3.41
N LYS A 263 18.83 10.27 -4.74
CA LYS A 263 19.09 11.47 -5.54
C LYS A 263 18.02 12.54 -5.34
N MET A 264 16.73 12.15 -5.39
CA MET A 264 15.58 13.02 -5.14
C MET A 264 15.60 13.62 -3.73
N TYR A 265 15.80 12.76 -2.72
CA TYR A 265 15.91 13.15 -1.31
C TYR A 265 17.05 14.16 -1.08
N SER A 266 18.25 13.85 -1.62
CA SER A 266 19.44 14.68 -1.44
C SER A 266 19.29 16.06 -2.08
N ALA A 267 18.68 16.14 -3.27
CA ALA A 267 18.42 17.40 -3.95
C ALA A 267 17.50 18.32 -3.12
N VAL A 268 16.38 17.77 -2.59
CA VAL A 268 15.46 18.55 -1.74
C VAL A 268 16.14 18.96 -0.42
N LYS A 269 16.86 18.05 0.23
CA LYS A 269 17.59 18.33 1.47
C LYS A 269 18.64 19.44 1.26
N THR A 270 19.40 19.40 0.16
CA THR A 270 20.44 20.40 -0.13
C THR A 270 19.83 21.78 -0.41
N LYS A 271 18.73 21.86 -1.18
CA LYS A 271 18.15 23.14 -1.57
C LYS A 271 17.29 23.78 -0.48
N PHE A 272 16.52 22.96 0.26
CA PHE A 272 15.50 23.46 1.20
C PHE A 272 15.77 23.12 2.67
N GLY A 273 16.75 22.26 2.98
CA GLY A 273 16.97 21.75 4.34
C GLY A 273 15.91 20.73 4.80
N ILE A 274 14.96 20.37 3.94
CA ILE A 274 13.85 19.47 4.27
C ILE A 274 14.23 18.02 4.05
N GLN A 275 14.00 17.18 5.04
CA GLN A 275 14.19 15.73 4.94
C GLN A 275 12.86 15.07 4.57
N LEU A 276 12.70 14.70 3.30
CA LEU A 276 11.52 13.97 2.84
C LEU A 276 11.46 12.57 3.49
N LYS A 277 10.27 12.16 3.92
CA LYS A 277 10.04 10.83 4.48
C LYS A 277 9.48 9.90 3.40
N PRO A 278 10.12 8.76 3.09
CA PRO A 278 9.58 7.79 2.16
C PRO A 278 8.19 7.29 2.59
N GLU A 279 7.33 7.05 1.60
CA GLU A 279 6.06 6.35 1.78
C GLU A 279 6.19 4.87 1.39
N VAL A 280 7.03 4.59 0.40
CA VAL A 280 7.36 3.25 -0.10
C VAL A 280 8.00 2.42 1.00
N ARG A 281 7.56 1.17 1.14
CA ARG A 281 8.17 0.15 1.99
C ARG A 281 9.13 -0.70 1.17
N TYR A 282 10.11 -1.31 1.84
CA TYR A 282 11.08 -2.18 1.19
C TYR A 282 11.05 -3.59 1.77
N LEU A 283 11.16 -4.58 0.89
CA LEU A 283 11.36 -5.98 1.24
C LEU A 283 12.63 -6.50 0.56
N GLY A 284 13.65 -6.80 1.36
CA GLY A 284 14.91 -7.37 0.91
C GLY A 284 15.94 -7.40 2.03
N ASN A 285 16.84 -8.36 1.98
CA ASN A 285 17.89 -8.53 2.99
C ASN A 285 19.23 -9.03 2.41
N ASN A 286 19.29 -9.27 1.11
CA ASN A 286 20.46 -9.88 0.47
C ASN A 286 21.42 -8.87 -0.14
N ASN A 287 20.99 -7.64 -0.42
CA ASN A 287 21.78 -6.60 -1.06
C ASN A 287 22.23 -5.54 -0.06
N LEU A 288 23.52 -5.51 0.25
CA LEU A 288 24.10 -4.58 1.25
C LEU A 288 23.92 -3.11 0.87
N ARG A 289 24.03 -2.77 -0.43
CA ARG A 289 23.84 -1.39 -0.89
C ARG A 289 22.38 -0.94 -0.76
N GLU A 290 21.43 -1.80 -1.08
CA GLU A 290 20.01 -1.51 -0.88
C GLU A 290 19.67 -1.32 0.59
N VAL A 291 20.20 -2.17 1.48
CA VAL A 291 20.04 -2.04 2.93
C VAL A 291 20.65 -0.72 3.45
N GLU A 292 21.82 -0.31 2.95
CA GLU A 292 22.43 0.97 3.29
C GLU A 292 21.55 2.15 2.87
N LEU A 293 21.05 2.16 1.62
CA LEU A 293 20.16 3.21 1.12
C LEU A 293 18.86 3.29 1.92
N CYS A 294 18.26 2.14 2.27
CA CYS A 294 17.08 2.10 3.13
C CYS A 294 17.34 2.74 4.50
N LYS A 295 18.52 2.50 5.11
CA LYS A 295 18.91 3.17 6.37
C LYS A 295 19.04 4.67 6.21
N ILE A 296 19.70 5.15 5.15
CA ILE A 296 19.88 6.58 4.88
C ILE A 296 18.53 7.28 4.66
N LEU A 297 17.65 6.64 3.90
CA LEU A 297 16.31 7.14 3.58
C LEU A 297 15.29 6.91 4.72
N ASN A 298 15.65 6.12 5.73
CA ASN A 298 14.74 5.68 6.80
C ASN A 298 13.50 4.95 6.26
N ILE A 299 13.70 4.06 5.30
CA ILE A 299 12.67 3.12 4.79
C ILE A 299 12.58 1.92 5.73
N LYS A 300 11.35 1.53 6.05
CA LYS A 300 11.04 0.35 6.88
C LYS A 300 10.60 -0.80 5.99
#